data_32c10524df28b94ee31e7b0aeabde9ab
#
_entry.id   32c10524df28b94ee31e7b0aeabde9ab
#
_cell.length_a   1.000
_cell.length_b   1.000
_cell.length_c   1.000
_cell.angle_alpha   90.00
_cell.angle_beta   90.00
_cell.angle_gamma   90.00
#
_symmetry.space_group_name_H-M   'P 1'
#
loop_
_entity.id
_entity.type
_entity.pdbx_description
1 polymer ?
#
loop_
_entity_poly.entity_id
_entity_poly.type
_entity_poly.pdbx_seq_one_letter_code
_entity_poly.pdbx_strand_id
1 'polypeptide(L)'
;MKNSDRITAPRLWLVIAKSYRALSLLAEQSISNTGLCLTDFAALEALLHKGPLTISEIQDKVRLASGSMTAAVDRLEKLGLIVRKSSPSDRRARVVQLTAKGKRLAASSFEQHAKDLEALMSALSEREMGQLYRSLKKLGLLAAEKLDEREANVNAVRSELQNDRRVRRDTNANWH
;
A
#
# COMPACT_ATOMS: atom_id res chain seq x y z
N MET A 1 36.08 12.08 24.07
CA MET A 1 34.63 11.95 23.75
C MET A 1 34.47 10.74 22.85
N LYS A 2 33.79 9.71 23.34
CA LYS A 2 33.67 8.42 22.63
C LYS A 2 32.82 8.63 21.36
N ASN A 3 33.29 8.12 20.23
CA ASN A 3 32.68 8.10 18.89
C ASN A 3 31.33 7.33 18.83
N SER A 4 30.72 7.02 20.01
CA SER A 4 29.52 6.19 20.14
C SER A 4 28.21 6.95 19.96
N ASP A 5 28.22 8.28 19.94
CA ASP A 5 26.98 9.11 19.89
C ASP A 5 26.60 9.58 18.48
N ARG A 6 27.44 9.33 17.50
CA ARG A 6 27.12 9.70 16.11
C ARG A 6 26.05 8.75 15.55
N ILE A 7 24.89 9.29 15.18
CA ILE A 7 23.86 8.54 14.48
C ILE A 7 24.38 8.24 13.06
N THR A 8 24.58 6.95 12.77
CA THR A 8 24.99 6.47 11.44
C THR A 8 23.78 6.00 10.63
N ALA A 9 23.88 5.98 9.31
CA ALA A 9 22.80 5.50 8.44
C ALA A 9 22.31 4.07 8.79
N PRO A 10 23.18 3.07 9.07
CA PRO A 10 22.73 1.75 9.52
C PRO A 10 21.98 1.78 10.86
N ARG A 11 22.41 2.60 11.83
CA ARG A 11 21.68 2.77 13.11
C ARG A 11 20.31 3.38 12.89
N LEU A 12 20.22 4.42 12.06
CA LEU A 12 18.94 5.06 11.72
C LEU A 12 18.01 4.08 11.03
N TRP A 13 18.53 3.33 10.03
CA TRP A 13 17.76 2.27 9.36
C TRP A 13 17.18 1.25 10.35
N LEU A 14 17.98 0.78 11.30
CA LEU A 14 17.54 -0.19 12.30
C LEU A 14 16.41 0.37 13.19
N VAL A 15 16.51 1.65 13.58
CA VAL A 15 15.45 2.34 14.34
C VAL A 15 14.17 2.44 13.52
N ILE A 16 14.25 2.87 12.26
CA ILE A 16 13.10 2.95 11.35
C ILE A 16 12.43 1.57 11.22
N ALA A 17 13.20 0.53 10.94
CA ALA A 17 12.66 -0.83 10.73
C ALA A 17 11.98 -1.39 12.00
N LYS A 18 12.59 -1.21 13.18
CA LYS A 18 12.01 -1.64 14.46
C LYS A 18 10.75 -0.84 14.80
N SER A 19 10.78 0.48 14.62
CA SER A 19 9.63 1.35 14.88
C SER A 19 8.48 1.01 13.94
N TYR A 20 8.75 0.85 12.64
CA TYR A 20 7.73 0.45 11.66
C TYR A 20 7.05 -0.85 12.06
N ARG A 21 7.84 -1.87 12.43
CA ARG A 21 7.28 -3.17 12.87
C ARG A 21 6.36 -3.03 14.08
N ALA A 22 6.78 -2.29 15.11
CA ALA A 22 5.98 -2.11 16.32
C ALA A 22 4.70 -1.29 16.03
N LEU A 23 4.82 -0.19 15.29
CA LEU A 23 3.71 0.66 14.91
C LEU A 23 2.71 -0.08 14.04
N SER A 24 3.18 -0.89 13.07
CA SER A 24 2.32 -1.70 12.19
C SER A 24 1.50 -2.71 12.98
N LEU A 25 2.09 -3.40 13.95
CA LEU A 25 1.37 -4.36 14.80
C LEU A 25 0.27 -3.68 15.62
N LEU A 26 0.53 -2.51 16.19
CA LEU A 26 -0.47 -1.75 16.94
C LEU A 26 -1.57 -1.21 16.02
N ALA A 27 -1.23 -0.74 14.83
CA ALA A 27 -2.19 -0.29 13.84
C ALA A 27 -3.10 -1.44 13.36
N GLU A 28 -2.53 -2.62 13.10
CA GLU A 28 -3.30 -3.82 12.74
C GLU A 28 -4.22 -4.27 13.87
N GLN A 29 -3.76 -4.20 15.12
CA GLN A 29 -4.58 -4.51 16.29
C GLN A 29 -5.75 -3.51 16.43
N SER A 30 -5.51 -2.22 16.25
CA SER A 30 -6.55 -1.19 16.25
C SER A 30 -7.62 -1.49 15.21
N ILE A 31 -7.21 -1.85 13.98
CA ILE A 31 -8.12 -2.21 12.89
C ILE A 31 -8.91 -3.49 13.25
N SER A 32 -8.24 -4.52 13.77
CA SER A 32 -8.90 -5.80 14.10
C SER A 32 -9.94 -5.66 15.21
N ASN A 33 -9.76 -4.72 16.13
CA ASN A 33 -10.76 -4.37 17.16
C ASN A 33 -12.08 -3.84 16.55
N THR A 34 -12.05 -3.37 15.30
CA THR A 34 -13.28 -2.96 14.57
C THR A 34 -13.99 -4.14 13.88
N GLY A 35 -13.45 -5.36 13.97
CA GLY A 35 -13.96 -6.56 13.31
C GLY A 35 -13.55 -6.69 11.85
N LEU A 36 -12.63 -5.87 11.37
CA LEU A 36 -12.11 -5.88 10.00
C LEU A 36 -10.66 -6.42 9.98
N CYS A 37 -10.28 -7.11 8.91
CA CYS A 37 -8.87 -7.32 8.63
C CYS A 37 -8.27 -6.09 7.91
N LEU A 38 -6.94 -5.97 7.91
CA LEU A 38 -6.23 -4.83 7.31
C LEU A 38 -6.64 -4.57 5.85
N THR A 39 -6.78 -5.64 5.03
CA THR A 39 -7.15 -5.49 3.61
C THR A 39 -8.58 -5.00 3.45
N ASP A 40 -9.51 -5.49 4.28
CA ASP A 40 -10.92 -5.06 4.26
C ASP A 40 -11.05 -3.60 4.68
N PHE A 41 -10.37 -3.22 5.77
CA PHE A 41 -10.33 -1.85 6.26
C PHE A 41 -9.78 -0.91 5.18
N ALA A 42 -8.62 -1.24 4.59
CA ALA A 42 -7.98 -0.41 3.58
C ALA A 42 -8.84 -0.24 2.31
N ALA A 43 -9.58 -1.29 1.90
CA ALA A 43 -10.54 -1.19 0.79
C ALA A 43 -11.71 -0.25 1.13
N LEU A 44 -12.29 -0.38 2.32
CA LEU A 44 -13.37 0.49 2.78
C LEU A 44 -12.92 1.94 2.95
N GLU A 45 -11.71 2.17 3.47
CA GLU A 45 -11.10 3.49 3.63
C GLU A 45 -10.88 4.17 2.26
N ALA A 46 -10.32 3.43 1.29
CA ALA A 46 -10.14 3.95 -0.06
C ALA A 46 -11.47 4.38 -0.68
N LEU A 47 -12.52 3.56 -0.54
CA LEU A 47 -13.86 3.87 -1.03
C LEU A 47 -14.54 5.01 -0.25
N LEU A 48 -14.25 5.16 1.04
CA LEU A 48 -14.78 6.24 1.87
C LEU A 48 -14.25 7.61 1.41
N HIS A 49 -12.95 7.69 1.13
CA HIS A 49 -12.29 8.96 0.81
C HIS A 49 -12.27 9.31 -0.67
N LYS A 50 -12.36 8.32 -1.57
CA LYS A 50 -12.25 8.52 -3.03
C LYS A 50 -13.56 8.28 -3.78
N GLY A 51 -14.58 7.72 -3.13
CA GLY A 51 -15.81 7.31 -3.77
C GLY A 51 -15.69 5.98 -4.52
N PRO A 52 -16.55 5.74 -5.53
CA PRO A 52 -16.51 4.50 -6.31
C PRO A 52 -15.19 4.32 -7.07
N LEU A 53 -14.61 3.11 -6.98
CA LEU A 53 -13.33 2.74 -7.60
C LEU A 53 -13.46 1.35 -8.24
N THR A 54 -12.66 1.07 -9.27
CA THR A 54 -12.43 -0.29 -9.75
C THR A 54 -11.54 -1.06 -8.75
N ILE A 55 -11.53 -2.40 -8.83
CA ILE A 55 -10.66 -3.24 -7.96
C ILE A 55 -9.19 -2.88 -8.17
N SER A 56 -8.77 -2.63 -9.42
CA SER A 56 -7.40 -2.22 -9.73
C SER A 56 -7.04 -0.88 -9.10
N GLU A 57 -7.92 0.11 -9.17
CA GLU A 57 -7.70 1.41 -8.54
C GLU A 57 -7.64 1.31 -7.01
N ILE A 58 -8.44 0.43 -6.38
CA ILE A 58 -8.34 0.17 -4.95
C ILE A 58 -6.97 -0.44 -4.65
N GLN A 59 -6.55 -1.46 -5.41
CA GLN A 59 -5.27 -2.15 -5.22
C GLN A 59 -4.08 -1.18 -5.35
N ASP A 60 -4.10 -0.29 -6.33
CA ASP A 60 -3.05 0.73 -6.54
C ASP A 60 -2.95 1.71 -5.38
N LYS A 61 -4.08 2.05 -4.75
CA LYS A 61 -4.12 2.98 -3.61
C LYS A 61 -3.71 2.31 -2.30
N VAL A 62 -3.97 1.01 -2.17
CA VAL A 62 -3.78 0.22 -0.93
C VAL A 62 -2.45 -0.56 -0.97
N ARG A 63 -1.37 0.07 -1.43
CA ARG A 63 -0.04 -0.56 -1.59
C ARG A 63 0.55 -1.24 -0.33
N LEU A 64 -0.06 -1.07 0.84
CA LEU A 64 0.42 -1.63 2.10
C LEU A 64 -0.26 -2.94 2.53
N ALA A 65 -1.34 -3.37 1.86
CA ALA A 65 -2.07 -4.57 2.22
C ALA A 65 -1.57 -5.79 1.44
N SER A 66 -1.04 -6.78 2.14
CA SER A 66 -0.49 -8.02 1.57
C SER A 66 -1.52 -9.06 1.11
N GLY A 67 -2.82 -8.77 1.21
CA GLY A 67 -3.90 -9.69 0.85
C GLY A 67 -4.43 -9.52 -0.58
N SER A 68 -5.15 -10.52 -1.08
CA SER A 68 -5.86 -10.41 -2.36
C SER A 68 -7.01 -9.41 -2.26
N MET A 69 -6.93 -8.30 -3.00
CA MET A 69 -7.97 -7.27 -3.05
C MET A 69 -9.29 -7.82 -3.60
N THR A 70 -9.24 -8.71 -4.58
CA THR A 70 -10.44 -9.38 -5.12
C THR A 70 -11.16 -10.17 -4.04
N ALA A 71 -10.44 -10.96 -3.23
CA ALA A 71 -11.03 -11.72 -2.14
C ALA A 71 -11.61 -10.80 -1.03
N ALA A 72 -10.97 -9.67 -0.74
CA ALA A 72 -11.49 -8.67 0.17
C ALA A 72 -12.81 -8.08 -0.34
N VAL A 73 -12.85 -7.67 -1.61
CA VAL A 73 -14.05 -7.13 -2.25
C VAL A 73 -15.20 -8.17 -2.26
N ASP A 74 -14.91 -9.44 -2.55
CA ASP A 74 -15.92 -10.52 -2.51
C ASP A 74 -16.49 -10.72 -1.10
N ARG A 75 -15.65 -10.67 -0.09
CA ARG A 75 -16.02 -10.79 1.32
C ARG A 75 -16.87 -9.62 1.78
N LEU A 76 -16.45 -8.39 1.46
CA LEU A 76 -17.17 -7.16 1.79
C LEU A 76 -18.55 -7.08 1.10
N GLU A 77 -18.66 -7.59 -0.14
CA GLU A 77 -19.94 -7.67 -0.86
C GLU A 77 -20.87 -8.67 -0.20
N LYS A 78 -20.40 -9.87 0.18
CA LYS A 78 -21.18 -10.87 0.93
C LYS A 78 -21.67 -10.32 2.27
N LEU A 79 -20.91 -9.44 2.92
CA LEU A 79 -21.32 -8.78 4.16
C LEU A 79 -22.29 -7.60 3.93
N GLY A 80 -22.59 -7.28 2.68
CA GLY A 80 -23.47 -6.17 2.30
C GLY A 80 -22.88 -4.78 2.61
N LEU A 81 -21.53 -4.67 2.68
CA LEU A 81 -20.83 -3.43 2.95
C LEU A 81 -20.51 -2.65 1.67
N ILE A 82 -20.39 -3.34 0.58
CA ILE A 82 -20.17 -2.77 -0.76
C ILE A 82 -21.12 -3.39 -1.78
N VAL A 83 -21.21 -2.76 -2.95
CA VAL A 83 -21.87 -3.29 -4.14
C VAL A 83 -21.01 -3.04 -5.37
N ARG A 84 -21.07 -3.95 -6.34
CA ARG A 84 -20.48 -3.76 -7.67
C ARG A 84 -21.53 -3.18 -8.62
N LYS A 85 -21.17 -2.12 -9.33
CA LYS A 85 -22.04 -1.50 -10.35
C LYS A 85 -21.26 -1.36 -11.65
N SER A 86 -21.99 -1.24 -12.77
CA SER A 86 -21.38 -0.83 -14.03
C SER A 86 -20.90 0.61 -13.91
N SER A 87 -19.71 0.92 -14.45
CA SER A 87 -19.22 2.29 -14.49
C SER A 87 -20.14 3.17 -15.34
N PRO A 88 -20.45 4.39 -14.91
CA PRO A 88 -21.19 5.34 -15.74
C PRO A 88 -20.47 5.72 -17.02
N SER A 89 -19.14 5.72 -17.02
CA SER A 89 -18.29 6.12 -18.16
C SER A 89 -17.90 4.96 -19.07
N ASP A 90 -17.87 3.71 -18.54
CA ASP A 90 -17.56 2.50 -19.32
C ASP A 90 -18.39 1.32 -18.81
N ARG A 91 -19.37 0.89 -19.63
CA ARG A 91 -20.25 -0.25 -19.30
C ARG A 91 -19.52 -1.58 -19.13
N ARG A 92 -18.29 -1.71 -19.62
CA ARG A 92 -17.43 -2.89 -19.44
C ARG A 92 -16.68 -2.88 -18.12
N ALA A 93 -16.46 -1.70 -17.53
CA ALA A 93 -15.79 -1.56 -16.25
C ALA A 93 -16.79 -1.70 -15.09
N ARG A 94 -16.41 -2.48 -14.09
CA ARG A 94 -17.17 -2.60 -12.83
C ARG A 94 -16.50 -1.78 -11.74
N VAL A 95 -17.28 -0.88 -11.15
CA VAL A 95 -16.84 -0.09 -9.98
C VAL A 95 -17.45 -0.66 -8.70
N VAL A 96 -16.70 -0.59 -7.65
CA VAL A 96 -17.07 -0.95 -6.28
C VAL A 96 -17.44 0.32 -5.54
N GLN A 97 -18.56 0.33 -4.82
CA GLN A 97 -18.96 1.46 -4.00
C GLN A 97 -19.51 1.00 -2.66
N LEU A 98 -19.42 1.84 -1.63
CA LEU A 98 -19.96 1.59 -0.32
C LEU A 98 -21.50 1.58 -0.35
N THR A 99 -22.10 0.64 0.39
CA THR A 99 -23.51 0.73 0.79
C THR A 99 -23.67 1.73 1.95
N ALA A 100 -24.89 2.08 2.31
CA ALA A 100 -25.15 2.89 3.50
C ALA A 100 -24.59 2.22 4.78
N LYS A 101 -24.68 0.89 4.88
CA LYS A 101 -24.10 0.10 5.97
C LYS A 101 -22.58 0.18 5.93
N GLY A 102 -21.98 -0.03 4.75
CA GLY A 102 -20.52 0.05 4.56
C GLY A 102 -19.96 1.42 4.88
N LYS A 103 -20.66 2.51 4.46
CA LYS A 103 -20.22 3.88 4.76
C LYS A 103 -20.20 4.16 6.26
N ARG A 104 -21.22 3.72 7.00
CA ARG A 104 -21.25 3.89 8.46
C ARG A 104 -20.12 3.13 9.15
N LEU A 105 -19.94 1.84 8.79
CA LEU A 105 -18.86 1.02 9.36
C LEU A 105 -17.49 1.60 9.01
N ALA A 106 -17.24 1.94 7.75
CA ALA A 106 -15.97 2.54 7.32
C ALA A 106 -15.66 3.82 8.08
N ALA A 107 -16.64 4.72 8.22
CA ALA A 107 -16.47 5.98 8.95
C ALA A 107 -16.14 5.77 10.43
N SER A 108 -16.91 4.91 11.12
CA SER A 108 -16.67 4.63 12.55
C SER A 108 -15.36 3.90 12.80
N SER A 109 -15.00 2.94 11.95
CA SER A 109 -13.72 2.23 12.04
C SER A 109 -12.54 3.15 11.77
N PHE A 110 -12.65 4.04 10.78
CA PHE A 110 -11.62 5.03 10.48
C PHE A 110 -11.45 6.02 11.64
N GLU A 111 -12.55 6.53 12.20
CA GLU A 111 -12.49 7.44 13.36
C GLU A 111 -11.80 6.79 14.57
N GLN A 112 -12.14 5.53 14.87
CA GLN A 112 -11.52 4.81 15.98
C GLN A 112 -10.02 4.59 15.71
N HIS A 113 -9.67 4.13 14.52
CA HIS A 113 -8.28 3.92 14.14
C HIS A 113 -7.46 5.23 14.17
N ALA A 114 -8.05 6.34 13.73
CA ALA A 114 -7.40 7.65 13.81
C ALA A 114 -7.12 8.07 15.25
N LYS A 115 -8.07 7.88 16.19
CA LYS A 115 -7.87 8.14 17.62
C LYS A 115 -6.75 7.29 18.22
N ASP A 116 -6.69 6.00 17.86
CA ASP A 116 -5.64 5.11 18.33
C ASP A 116 -4.26 5.52 17.81
N LEU A 117 -4.17 5.95 16.54
CA LEU A 117 -2.94 6.51 15.97
C LEU A 117 -2.55 7.84 16.62
N GLU A 118 -3.49 8.74 16.87
CA GLU A 118 -3.24 10.01 17.58
C GLU A 118 -2.69 9.74 18.98
N ALA A 119 -3.30 8.81 19.72
CA ALA A 119 -2.80 8.43 21.04
C ALA A 119 -1.37 7.87 20.98
N LEU A 120 -1.06 7.07 19.96
CA LEU A 120 0.28 6.53 19.76
C LEU A 120 1.30 7.61 19.38
N MET A 121 0.90 8.57 18.55
CA MET A 121 1.77 9.68 18.10
C MET A 121 1.90 10.78 19.15
N SER A 122 1.11 10.77 20.21
CA SER A 122 1.20 11.77 21.32
C SER A 122 2.54 11.75 22.08
N ALA A 123 3.37 10.71 21.86
CA ALA A 123 4.75 10.67 22.33
C ALA A 123 5.66 11.73 21.68
N LEU A 124 5.20 12.34 20.57
CA LEU A 124 5.92 13.37 19.83
C LEU A 124 5.20 14.72 19.98
N SER A 125 5.97 15.79 20.17
CA SER A 125 5.45 17.14 20.01
C SER A 125 5.08 17.41 18.53
N GLU A 126 4.22 18.39 18.27
CA GLU A 126 3.84 18.78 16.90
C GLU A 126 5.07 19.10 16.02
N ARG A 127 6.09 19.74 16.61
CA ARG A 127 7.34 20.07 15.92
C ARG A 127 8.10 18.80 15.50
N GLU A 128 8.23 17.84 16.40
CA GLU A 128 8.93 16.56 16.15
C GLU A 128 8.15 15.73 15.11
N MET A 129 6.83 15.68 15.23
CA MET A 129 5.96 15.00 14.25
C MET A 129 6.13 15.62 12.87
N GLY A 130 6.12 16.95 12.77
CA GLY A 130 6.34 17.63 11.49
C GLY A 130 7.74 17.41 10.90
N GLN A 131 8.78 17.34 11.74
CA GLN A 131 10.14 17.03 11.30
C GLN A 131 10.25 15.57 10.80
N LEU A 132 9.72 14.64 11.56
CA LEU A 132 9.71 13.20 11.22
C LEU A 132 8.95 12.95 9.91
N TYR A 133 7.76 13.54 9.75
CA TYR A 133 6.97 13.47 8.53
C TYR A 133 7.78 13.92 7.31
N ARG A 134 8.41 15.10 7.36
CA ARG A 134 9.21 15.60 6.22
C ARG A 134 10.40 14.72 5.91
N SER A 135 11.10 14.24 6.95
CA SER A 135 12.28 13.37 6.79
C SER A 135 11.93 12.03 6.18
N LEU A 136 10.89 11.37 6.70
CA LEU A 136 10.43 10.07 6.18
C LEU A 136 9.86 10.20 4.76
N LYS A 137 9.09 11.27 4.47
CA LYS A 137 8.60 11.54 3.12
C LYS A 137 9.74 11.70 2.12
N LYS A 138 10.77 12.46 2.45
CA LYS A 138 11.96 12.65 1.60
C LYS A 138 12.68 11.31 1.33
N LEU A 139 12.89 10.51 2.38
CA LEU A 139 13.54 9.19 2.25
C LEU A 139 12.69 8.22 1.43
N GLY A 140 11.39 8.21 1.66
CA GLY A 140 10.45 7.34 0.95
C GLY A 140 10.37 7.66 -0.56
N LEU A 141 10.34 8.94 -0.93
CA LEU A 141 10.35 9.36 -2.33
C LEU A 141 11.64 8.95 -3.04
N LEU A 142 12.80 9.19 -2.40
CA LEU A 142 14.08 8.77 -2.96
C LEU A 142 14.19 7.25 -3.09
N ALA A 143 13.68 6.51 -2.11
CA ALA A 143 13.68 5.04 -2.17
C ALA A 143 12.80 4.51 -3.31
N ALA A 144 11.61 5.11 -3.52
CA ALA A 144 10.72 4.75 -4.62
C ALA A 144 11.38 5.00 -5.98
N GLU A 145 11.98 6.18 -6.20
CA GLU A 145 12.73 6.52 -7.41
C GLU A 145 13.83 5.48 -7.70
N LYS A 146 14.60 5.10 -6.68
CA LYS A 146 15.67 4.08 -6.83
C LYS A 146 15.14 2.68 -7.12
N LEU A 147 13.95 2.33 -6.64
CA LEU A 147 13.31 1.07 -6.99
C LEU A 147 12.84 1.07 -8.45
N ASP A 148 12.20 2.14 -8.91
CA ASP A 148 11.73 2.29 -10.29
C ASP A 148 12.92 2.22 -11.28
N GLU A 149 14.05 2.90 -10.99
CA GLU A 149 15.29 2.82 -11.78
C GLU A 149 15.82 1.38 -11.88
N ARG A 150 15.80 0.63 -10.75
CA ARG A 150 16.28 -0.77 -10.73
C ARG A 150 15.36 -1.69 -11.51
N GLU A 151 14.05 -1.53 -11.39
CA GLU A 151 13.08 -2.31 -12.15
C GLU A 151 13.20 -2.05 -13.66
N ALA A 152 13.38 -0.79 -14.07
CA ALA A 152 13.61 -0.42 -15.46
C ALA A 152 14.88 -1.09 -16.01
N ASN A 153 16.00 -1.07 -15.26
CA ASN A 153 17.23 -1.72 -15.65
C ASN A 153 17.09 -3.24 -15.77
N VAL A 154 16.41 -3.89 -14.81
CA VAL A 154 16.17 -5.34 -14.86
C VAL A 154 15.34 -5.73 -16.09
N ASN A 155 14.31 -4.93 -16.40
CA ASN A 155 13.45 -5.16 -17.56
C ASN A 155 14.20 -4.95 -18.89
N ALA A 156 15.09 -3.95 -18.98
CA ALA A 156 15.95 -3.73 -20.13
C ALA A 156 16.87 -4.94 -20.39
N VAL A 157 17.58 -5.40 -19.37
CA VAL A 157 18.46 -6.59 -19.46
C VAL A 157 17.69 -7.85 -19.84
N ARG A 158 16.48 -8.04 -19.28
CA ARG A 158 15.62 -9.18 -19.61
C ARG A 158 15.18 -9.15 -21.09
N SER A 159 14.86 -7.97 -21.62
CA SER A 159 14.49 -7.76 -23.02
C SER A 159 15.64 -8.08 -23.97
N GLU A 160 16.87 -7.63 -23.65
CA GLU A 160 18.09 -7.92 -24.41
C GLU A 160 18.38 -9.42 -24.48
N LEU A 161 18.30 -10.11 -23.34
CA LEU A 161 18.51 -11.57 -23.25
C LEU A 161 17.44 -12.36 -24.03
N GLN A 162 16.21 -11.89 -24.06
CA GLN A 162 15.14 -12.53 -24.85
C GLN A 162 15.38 -12.34 -26.35
N ASN A 163 15.81 -11.15 -26.76
CA ASN A 163 16.12 -10.84 -28.15
C ASN A 163 17.32 -11.64 -28.66
N ASP A 164 18.38 -11.79 -27.85
CA ASP A 164 19.57 -12.60 -28.18
C ASP A 164 19.20 -14.09 -28.34
N ARG A 165 18.31 -14.63 -27.49
CA ARG A 165 17.80 -16.01 -27.62
C ARG A 165 16.96 -16.21 -28.88
N ARG A 166 16.21 -15.20 -29.30
CA ARG A 166 15.40 -15.25 -30.53
C ARG A 166 16.32 -15.26 -31.76
N VAL A 167 17.30 -14.36 -31.82
CA VAL A 167 18.28 -14.30 -32.90
C VAL A 167 19.05 -15.62 -33.04
N ARG A 168 19.47 -16.24 -31.94
CA ARG A 168 20.18 -17.55 -31.96
C ARG A 168 19.29 -18.70 -32.41
N ARG A 169 17.99 -18.66 -32.17
CA ARG A 169 17.05 -19.66 -32.68
C ARG A 169 16.84 -19.52 -34.19
N ASP A 170 16.72 -18.28 -34.68
CA ASP A 170 16.49 -18.00 -36.10
C ASP A 170 17.74 -18.31 -36.95
N THR A 171 18.95 -18.10 -36.41
CA THR A 171 20.22 -18.52 -37.06
C THR A 171 20.40 -20.03 -37.10
N ASN A 172 19.96 -20.77 -36.08
CA ASN A 172 20.05 -22.24 -36.10
C ASN A 172 18.99 -22.91 -36.98
N ALA A 173 17.84 -22.22 -37.25
CA ALA A 173 16.80 -22.76 -38.12
C ALA A 173 17.15 -22.68 -39.64
N ASN A 174 18.13 -21.86 -40.02
CA ASN A 174 18.57 -21.68 -41.41
C ASN A 174 19.70 -22.64 -41.88
N TRP A 175 20.09 -23.62 -41.06
CA TRP A 175 21.15 -24.59 -41.39
C TRP A 175 20.61 -26.02 -41.65
N HIS A 176 19.31 -26.19 -41.87
CA HIS A 176 18.64 -27.42 -42.34
C HIS A 176 17.80 -27.06 -43.57
#